data_7514f2b586bff16852731b9feae1d2e4
#
_entry.id   7514f2b586bff16852731b9feae1d2e4
#
_cell.length_a   1.000
_cell.length_b   1.000
_cell.length_c   1.000
_cell.angle_alpha   90.00
_cell.angle_beta   90.00
_cell.angle_gamma   90.00
#
_symmetry.space_group_name_H-M   'P 1'
#
loop_
_entity.id
_entity.type
_entity.pdbx_description
1 polymer ?
#
loop_
_entity_poly.entity_id
_entity_poly.type
_entity_poly.pdbx_seq_one_letter_code
_entity_poly.pdbx_strand_id
1 'polypeptide(L)'
;MRVYKHLSQLVTLESAVKKDGRHLVASDLSVIEDGAIVFDEKIIHWVGKTSELPLEFKTLSSLDLSGHVLLPEIIDSHTHAVFGGDRALEYAERLNGTSYEEIAKRGGGILFTMNETHKLNHDELFELAKCRLEKIFNYGVGTVEVKSGYGLSYAKEKELSEVIFRLKNHFSPRYQIFNTYLAAHDIPKDFPDSKTYLADVVLPLMKELADKKIIDAVDIFHEKNYFTTDDVK
;
A
#
# COMPACT_ATOMS: atom_id res chain seq x y z
N MET A 1 20.14 -16.23 15.40
CA MET A 1 20.74 -14.91 15.11
C MET A 1 21.72 -15.00 13.96
N ARG A 2 21.80 -13.96 13.14
CA ARG A 2 22.71 -13.77 12.00
C ARG A 2 23.39 -12.42 12.11
N VAL A 3 24.56 -12.27 11.50
CA VAL A 3 25.30 -11.01 11.46
C VAL A 3 25.56 -10.65 10.01
N TYR A 4 25.14 -9.44 9.58
CA TYR A 4 25.62 -8.82 8.36
C TYR A 4 26.63 -7.74 8.73
N LYS A 5 27.78 -7.71 8.08
CA LYS A 5 28.89 -6.81 8.38
C LYS A 5 29.51 -6.22 7.12
N HIS A 6 30.31 -5.16 7.31
CA HIS A 6 30.97 -4.44 6.23
C HIS A 6 30.00 -3.85 5.21
N LEU A 7 28.77 -3.51 5.65
CA LEU A 7 27.84 -2.75 4.82
C LEU A 7 28.44 -1.39 4.50
N SER A 8 28.58 -1.03 3.22
CA SER A 8 29.09 0.29 2.84
C SER A 8 28.26 1.40 3.47
N GLN A 9 26.94 1.21 3.52
CA GLN A 9 26.03 2.09 4.24
C GLN A 9 24.92 1.28 4.89
N LEU A 10 24.65 1.54 6.16
CA LEU A 10 23.50 1.06 6.89
C LEU A 10 22.62 2.26 7.25
N VAL A 11 21.47 2.37 6.61
CA VAL A 11 20.51 3.46 6.82
C VAL A 11 19.56 3.06 7.94
N THR A 12 19.55 3.79 9.06
CA THR A 12 18.73 3.44 10.22
C THR A 12 17.44 4.24 10.36
N LEU A 13 17.37 5.42 9.74
CA LEU A 13 16.27 6.40 9.87
C LEU A 13 16.00 6.86 11.31
N GLU A 14 16.92 6.66 12.25
CA GLU A 14 16.73 6.99 13.67
C GLU A 14 16.34 8.45 13.91
N SER A 15 17.00 9.39 13.21
CA SER A 15 16.68 10.81 13.32
C SER A 15 15.35 11.17 12.65
N ALA A 16 15.00 10.49 11.56
CA ALA A 16 13.71 10.68 10.89
C ALA A 16 12.54 10.27 11.79
N VAL A 17 12.67 9.15 12.51
CA VAL A 17 11.68 8.69 13.49
C VAL A 17 11.49 9.71 14.62
N LYS A 18 12.56 10.29 15.15
CA LYS A 18 12.49 11.33 16.19
C LYS A 18 11.76 12.60 15.75
N LYS A 19 11.69 12.84 14.43
CA LYS A 19 10.98 13.97 13.82
C LYS A 19 9.58 13.61 13.32
N ASP A 20 9.10 12.41 13.58
CA ASP A 20 7.82 11.90 13.08
C ASP A 20 7.73 11.99 11.54
N GLY A 21 8.84 11.77 10.84
CA GLY A 21 8.92 11.86 9.38
C GLY A 21 8.75 13.26 8.79
N ARG A 22 8.80 14.33 9.62
CA ARG A 22 8.50 15.71 9.19
C ARG A 22 9.77 16.54 9.02
N HIS A 23 9.77 17.43 8.01
CA HIS A 23 10.85 18.37 7.75
C HIS A 23 12.23 17.69 7.68
N LEU A 24 12.30 16.56 6.97
CA LEU A 24 13.49 15.75 6.84
C LEU A 24 14.57 16.42 5.99
N VAL A 25 15.81 16.20 6.37
CA VAL A 25 17.03 16.55 5.61
C VAL A 25 17.89 15.29 5.45
N ALA A 26 18.88 15.32 4.56
CA ALA A 26 19.70 14.15 4.24
C ALA A 26 20.36 13.49 5.48
N SER A 27 20.78 14.28 6.48
CA SER A 27 21.36 13.74 7.72
C SER A 27 20.38 12.93 8.57
N ASP A 28 19.07 13.07 8.36
CA ASP A 28 18.04 12.31 9.10
C ASP A 28 17.96 10.85 8.66
N LEU A 29 18.61 10.50 7.54
CA LEU A 29 18.78 9.11 7.14
C LEU A 29 19.58 8.30 8.16
N SER A 30 20.38 8.98 9.00
CA SER A 30 21.18 8.36 10.07
C SER A 30 22.03 7.18 9.54
N VAL A 31 22.86 7.48 8.53
CA VAL A 31 23.69 6.49 7.84
C VAL A 31 24.89 6.11 8.72
N ILE A 32 25.12 4.81 8.86
CA ILE A 32 26.32 4.24 9.49
C ILE A 32 27.19 3.67 8.36
N GLU A 33 28.40 4.22 8.15
CA GLU A 33 29.39 3.70 7.23
C GLU A 33 30.12 2.51 7.86
N ASP A 34 30.52 1.50 7.04
CA ASP A 34 31.05 0.22 7.51
C ASP A 34 30.14 -0.40 8.57
N GLY A 35 28.83 -0.41 8.26
CA GLY A 35 27.79 -0.83 9.17
C GLY A 35 27.74 -2.34 9.38
N ALA A 36 27.25 -2.73 10.56
CA ALA A 36 26.86 -4.11 10.85
C ALA A 36 25.53 -4.17 11.60
N ILE A 37 24.81 -5.26 11.41
CA ILE A 37 23.52 -5.53 12.03
C ILE A 37 23.45 -6.97 12.52
N VAL A 38 22.90 -7.17 13.71
CA VAL A 38 22.63 -8.47 14.31
C VAL A 38 21.12 -8.64 14.43
N PHE A 39 20.57 -9.70 13.88
CA PHE A 39 19.11 -9.91 13.83
C PHE A 39 18.76 -11.41 13.85
N ASP A 40 17.51 -11.70 14.12
CA ASP A 40 16.89 -12.99 13.88
C ASP A 40 15.59 -12.82 13.06
N GLU A 41 14.73 -13.81 13.04
CA GLU A 41 13.48 -13.79 12.26
C GLU A 41 12.45 -12.77 12.77
N LYS A 42 12.64 -12.20 13.96
CA LYS A 42 11.64 -11.37 14.63
C LYS A 42 12.12 -9.95 14.93
N ILE A 43 13.38 -9.81 15.36
CA ILE A 43 13.89 -8.53 15.86
C ILE A 43 15.34 -8.28 15.44
N ILE A 44 15.69 -6.99 15.43
CA ILE A 44 17.07 -6.52 15.35
C ILE A 44 17.60 -6.42 16.79
N HIS A 45 18.70 -7.13 17.06
CA HIS A 45 19.34 -7.17 18.38
C HIS A 45 20.38 -6.06 18.56
N TRP A 46 21.07 -5.70 17.48
CA TRP A 46 22.12 -4.68 17.54
C TRP A 46 22.37 -4.06 16.14
N VAL A 47 22.73 -2.79 16.13
CA VAL A 47 23.10 -1.99 14.96
C VAL A 47 24.24 -1.06 15.32
N GLY A 48 25.27 -0.96 14.48
CA GLY A 48 26.42 -0.07 14.70
C GLY A 48 27.50 -0.24 13.66
N LYS A 49 28.68 0.28 13.91
CA LYS A 49 29.84 0.06 13.02
C LYS A 49 30.39 -1.35 13.19
N THR A 50 30.91 -1.94 12.11
CA THR A 50 31.48 -3.29 12.13
C THR A 50 32.61 -3.40 13.18
N SER A 51 33.43 -2.37 13.36
CA SER A 51 34.48 -2.32 14.35
C SER A 51 33.99 -2.36 15.79
N GLU A 52 32.75 -1.95 16.05
CA GLU A 52 32.09 -1.86 17.36
C GLU A 52 31.25 -3.10 17.69
N LEU A 53 31.25 -4.13 16.81
CA LEU A 53 30.43 -5.34 17.01
C LEU A 53 30.78 -5.97 18.38
N PRO A 54 29.78 -6.16 19.27
CA PRO A 54 29.96 -6.76 20.59
C PRO A 54 30.61 -8.15 20.52
N LEU A 55 31.45 -8.46 21.49
CA LEU A 55 32.20 -9.74 21.54
C LEU A 55 31.28 -10.97 21.49
N GLU A 56 30.14 -10.88 22.13
CA GLU A 56 29.12 -11.94 22.17
C GLU A 56 28.57 -12.31 20.80
N PHE A 57 28.58 -11.38 19.82
CA PHE A 57 28.10 -11.64 18.48
C PHE A 57 29.22 -12.02 17.49
N LYS A 58 30.50 -11.88 17.86
CA LYS A 58 31.62 -12.18 16.94
C LYS A 58 31.74 -13.65 16.55
N THR A 59 31.18 -14.54 17.35
CA THR A 59 31.18 -15.99 17.11
C THR A 59 30.00 -16.48 16.25
N LEU A 60 29.03 -15.60 15.99
CA LEU A 60 27.87 -15.93 15.17
C LEU A 60 28.26 -16.06 13.69
N SER A 61 27.46 -16.84 12.96
CA SER A 61 27.55 -16.89 11.50
C SER A 61 27.34 -15.50 10.90
N SER A 62 28.32 -15.03 10.14
CA SER A 62 28.30 -13.69 9.54
C SER A 62 28.43 -13.74 8.04
N LEU A 63 27.74 -12.80 7.36
CA LEU A 63 27.85 -12.55 5.94
C LEU A 63 28.55 -11.19 5.73
N ASP A 64 29.58 -11.19 4.90
CA ASP A 64 30.24 -9.96 4.45
C ASP A 64 29.43 -9.34 3.31
N LEU A 65 29.00 -8.10 3.50
CA LEU A 65 28.20 -7.35 2.54
C LEU A 65 28.92 -6.07 2.08
N SER A 66 30.25 -6.15 1.91
CA SER A 66 31.04 -5.07 1.33
C SER A 66 30.47 -4.65 -0.04
N GLY A 67 30.34 -3.35 -0.26
CA GLY A 67 29.74 -2.79 -1.47
C GLY A 67 28.20 -2.73 -1.49
N HIS A 68 27.52 -3.24 -0.46
CA HIS A 68 26.07 -3.21 -0.35
C HIS A 68 25.60 -2.08 0.57
N VAL A 69 24.39 -1.62 0.31
CA VAL A 69 23.62 -0.71 1.18
C VAL A 69 22.46 -1.48 1.78
N LEU A 70 22.25 -1.35 3.08
CA LEU A 70 21.08 -1.87 3.77
C LEU A 70 20.21 -0.71 4.25
N LEU A 71 18.94 -0.78 3.98
CA LEU A 71 17.94 0.21 4.41
C LEU A 71 16.67 -0.54 4.87
N PRO A 72 15.81 0.12 5.68
CA PRO A 72 14.47 -0.39 5.95
C PRO A 72 13.70 -0.65 4.66
N GLU A 73 12.76 -1.59 4.68
CA GLU A 73 11.91 -1.86 3.51
C GLU A 73 11.15 -0.61 3.05
N ILE A 74 10.86 -0.55 1.76
CA ILE A 74 10.03 0.51 1.19
C ILE A 74 8.57 0.21 1.52
N ILE A 75 7.84 1.23 1.98
CA ILE A 75 6.40 1.17 2.21
C ILE A 75 5.69 1.95 1.12
N ASP A 76 4.79 1.31 0.38
CA ASP A 76 3.88 1.99 -0.53
C ASP A 76 2.52 2.20 0.18
N SER A 77 2.29 3.43 0.61
CA SER A 77 1.18 3.79 1.48
C SER A 77 -0.10 4.19 0.75
N HIS A 78 -0.19 4.00 -0.58
CA HIS A 78 -1.41 4.33 -1.33
C HIS A 78 -1.45 3.61 -2.68
N THR A 79 -2.12 2.47 -2.75
CA THR A 79 -2.35 1.76 -4.01
C THR A 79 -3.78 1.30 -4.17
N HIS A 80 -4.18 1.11 -5.44
CA HIS A 80 -5.36 0.36 -5.85
C HIS A 80 -4.89 -0.79 -6.74
N ALA A 81 -4.52 -1.93 -6.16
CA ALA A 81 -4.00 -3.06 -6.91
C ALA A 81 -5.10 -3.97 -7.48
N VAL A 82 -6.30 -3.98 -6.86
CA VAL A 82 -7.43 -4.86 -7.24
C VAL A 82 -8.40 -4.11 -8.14
N PHE A 83 -8.24 -4.27 -9.44
CA PHE A 83 -9.12 -3.67 -10.45
C PHE A 83 -9.00 -4.39 -11.79
N GLY A 84 -10.03 -4.23 -12.66
CA GLY A 84 -10.06 -4.67 -14.05
C GLY A 84 -9.62 -3.59 -15.04
N GLY A 85 -9.20 -4.03 -16.23
CA GLY A 85 -8.77 -3.15 -17.30
C GLY A 85 -7.43 -2.44 -17.06
N ASP A 86 -7.11 -1.50 -17.94
CA ASP A 86 -6.00 -0.56 -17.80
C ASP A 86 -6.37 0.78 -18.43
N ARG A 87 -5.64 1.83 -18.04
CA ARG A 87 -5.87 3.20 -18.52
C ARG A 87 -4.68 3.75 -19.31
N ALA A 88 -3.92 2.88 -19.97
CA ALA A 88 -2.72 3.27 -20.71
C ALA A 88 -3.05 4.26 -21.84
N LEU A 89 -4.15 4.07 -22.54
CA LEU A 89 -4.61 4.99 -23.59
C LEU A 89 -4.98 6.36 -23.02
N GLU A 90 -5.69 6.42 -21.91
CA GLU A 90 -6.02 7.68 -21.22
C GLU A 90 -4.75 8.41 -20.76
N TYR A 91 -3.75 7.65 -20.29
CA TYR A 91 -2.46 8.23 -19.92
C TYR A 91 -1.76 8.85 -21.13
N ALA A 92 -1.75 8.17 -22.29
CA ALA A 92 -1.19 8.70 -23.52
C ALA A 92 -1.95 9.96 -23.99
N GLU A 93 -3.29 9.98 -23.90
CA GLU A 93 -4.09 11.17 -24.22
C GLU A 93 -3.75 12.36 -23.30
N ARG A 94 -3.55 12.13 -22.01
CA ARG A 94 -3.12 13.16 -21.05
C ARG A 94 -1.75 13.73 -21.38
N LEU A 95 -0.80 12.89 -21.78
CA LEU A 95 0.52 13.34 -22.26
C LEU A 95 0.41 14.20 -23.53
N ASN A 96 -0.62 13.99 -24.35
CA ASN A 96 -0.92 14.80 -25.53
C ASN A 96 -1.79 16.05 -25.22
N GLY A 97 -2.03 16.35 -23.93
CA GLY A 97 -2.71 17.57 -23.50
C GLY A 97 -4.22 17.44 -23.28
N THR A 98 -4.82 16.26 -23.43
CA THR A 98 -6.23 16.03 -23.10
C THR A 98 -6.45 16.18 -21.59
N SER A 99 -7.43 16.97 -21.19
CA SER A 99 -7.73 17.15 -19.77
C SER A 99 -8.40 15.94 -19.17
N TYR A 100 -8.23 15.76 -17.84
CA TYR A 100 -8.93 14.68 -17.11
C TYR A 100 -10.45 14.81 -17.22
N GLU A 101 -10.97 16.05 -17.21
CA GLU A 101 -12.40 16.33 -17.35
C GLU A 101 -12.97 15.87 -18.70
N GLU A 102 -12.21 16.04 -19.79
CA GLU A 102 -12.61 15.56 -21.12
C GLU A 102 -12.63 14.05 -21.18
N ILE A 103 -11.65 13.37 -20.57
CA ILE A 103 -11.61 11.92 -20.47
C ILE A 103 -12.81 11.41 -19.66
N ALA A 104 -13.08 12.00 -18.51
CA ALA A 104 -14.18 11.63 -17.63
C ALA A 104 -15.56 11.81 -18.32
N LYS A 105 -15.76 12.91 -19.06
CA LYS A 105 -17.01 13.15 -19.81
C LYS A 105 -17.29 12.08 -20.88
N ARG A 106 -16.27 11.42 -21.39
CA ARG A 106 -16.39 10.32 -22.37
C ARG A 106 -16.56 8.94 -21.72
N GLY A 107 -16.71 8.89 -20.40
CA GLY A 107 -16.84 7.65 -19.63
C GLY A 107 -15.52 6.99 -19.25
N GLY A 108 -14.42 7.71 -19.35
CA GLY A 108 -13.10 7.30 -18.85
C GLY A 108 -12.94 7.54 -17.35
N GLY A 109 -11.70 7.47 -16.87
CA GLY A 109 -11.39 7.67 -15.47
C GLY A 109 -11.87 6.54 -14.58
N ILE A 110 -12.41 6.91 -13.41
CA ILE A 110 -12.90 5.95 -12.41
C ILE A 110 -14.03 5.07 -12.94
N LEU A 111 -14.94 5.63 -13.75
CA LEU A 111 -16.06 4.91 -14.33
C LEU A 111 -15.61 3.78 -15.27
N PHE A 112 -14.57 4.02 -16.09
CA PHE A 112 -13.98 2.98 -16.92
C PHE A 112 -13.44 1.83 -16.06
N THR A 113 -12.61 2.16 -15.06
CA THR A 113 -12.04 1.15 -14.16
C THR A 113 -13.12 0.37 -13.41
N MET A 114 -14.15 1.05 -12.91
CA MET A 114 -15.33 0.42 -12.29
C MET A 114 -15.98 -0.58 -13.23
N ASN A 115 -16.32 -0.16 -14.46
CA ASN A 115 -16.99 -1.02 -15.43
C ASN A 115 -16.17 -2.25 -15.79
N GLU A 116 -14.85 -2.10 -15.99
CA GLU A 116 -13.96 -3.23 -16.26
C GLU A 116 -13.81 -4.16 -15.03
N THR A 117 -13.79 -3.60 -13.82
CA THR A 117 -13.74 -4.36 -12.57
C THR A 117 -15.00 -5.20 -12.37
N HIS A 118 -16.17 -4.65 -12.71
CA HIS A 118 -17.45 -5.37 -12.60
C HIS A 118 -17.57 -6.58 -13.52
N LYS A 119 -16.83 -6.62 -14.63
CA LYS A 119 -16.81 -7.77 -15.57
C LYS A 119 -16.06 -8.99 -15.04
N LEU A 120 -15.19 -8.79 -14.07
CA LEU A 120 -14.31 -9.83 -13.53
C LEU A 120 -14.91 -10.47 -12.29
N ASN A 121 -14.67 -11.77 -12.13
CA ASN A 121 -14.99 -12.51 -10.92
C ASN A 121 -13.86 -12.45 -9.90
N HIS A 122 -14.12 -12.99 -8.72
CA HIS A 122 -13.18 -13.01 -7.59
C HIS A 122 -11.79 -13.60 -7.93
N ASP A 123 -11.75 -14.70 -8.67
CA ASP A 123 -10.47 -15.36 -8.99
C ASP A 123 -9.70 -14.58 -10.06
N GLU A 124 -10.36 -14.02 -11.06
CA GLU A 124 -9.75 -13.16 -12.07
C GLU A 124 -9.16 -11.89 -11.43
N LEU A 125 -9.88 -11.24 -10.53
CA LEU A 125 -9.40 -10.08 -9.77
C LEU A 125 -8.19 -10.45 -8.90
N PHE A 126 -8.23 -11.60 -8.24
CA PHE A 126 -7.12 -12.10 -7.42
C PHE A 126 -5.84 -12.30 -8.26
N GLU A 127 -5.91 -13.02 -9.39
CA GLU A 127 -4.73 -13.31 -10.20
C GLU A 127 -4.14 -12.04 -10.83
N LEU A 128 -4.98 -11.11 -11.31
CA LEU A 128 -4.50 -9.83 -11.82
C LEU A 128 -3.79 -8.99 -10.75
N ALA A 129 -4.39 -8.90 -9.58
CA ALA A 129 -3.82 -8.12 -8.48
C ALA A 129 -2.55 -8.77 -7.92
N LYS A 130 -2.49 -10.10 -7.84
CA LYS A 130 -1.31 -10.85 -7.46
C LYS A 130 -0.12 -10.53 -8.38
N CYS A 131 -0.31 -10.58 -9.71
CA CYS A 131 0.74 -10.22 -10.66
C CYS A 131 1.23 -8.76 -10.50
N ARG A 132 0.32 -7.82 -10.16
CA ARG A 132 0.69 -6.42 -9.90
C ARG A 132 1.50 -6.28 -8.61
N LEU A 133 1.07 -6.94 -7.55
CA LEU A 133 1.76 -6.92 -6.26
C LEU A 133 3.14 -7.58 -6.34
N GLU A 134 3.30 -8.69 -7.06
CA GLU A 134 4.59 -9.33 -7.30
C GLU A 134 5.58 -8.35 -7.98
N LYS A 135 5.10 -7.52 -8.93
CA LYS A 135 5.94 -6.49 -9.54
C LYS A 135 6.34 -5.40 -8.54
N ILE A 136 5.40 -4.93 -7.72
CA ILE A 136 5.66 -3.94 -6.66
C ILE A 136 6.71 -4.48 -5.68
N PHE A 137 6.55 -5.72 -5.21
CA PHE A 137 7.48 -6.35 -4.30
C PHE A 137 8.88 -6.55 -4.90
N ASN A 138 8.97 -6.83 -6.21
CA ASN A 138 10.24 -6.93 -6.90
C ASN A 138 11.01 -5.59 -6.99
N TYR A 139 10.36 -4.46 -6.75
CA TYR A 139 11.01 -3.14 -6.62
C TYR A 139 11.48 -2.83 -5.18
N GLY A 140 11.44 -3.80 -4.27
CA GLY A 140 11.90 -3.64 -2.88
C GLY A 140 10.83 -3.12 -1.91
N VAL A 141 9.59 -3.05 -2.33
CA VAL A 141 8.46 -2.75 -1.43
C VAL A 141 8.19 -3.98 -0.58
N GLY A 142 8.19 -3.84 0.74
CA GLY A 142 7.88 -4.92 1.68
C GLY A 142 6.49 -4.80 2.30
N THR A 143 5.98 -3.57 2.39
CA THR A 143 4.66 -3.26 2.92
C THR A 143 3.88 -2.41 1.93
N VAL A 144 2.62 -2.77 1.67
CA VAL A 144 1.75 -2.03 0.74
C VAL A 144 0.36 -1.84 1.32
N GLU A 145 -0.17 -0.63 1.20
CA GLU A 145 -1.59 -0.36 1.41
C GLU A 145 -2.34 -0.62 0.10
N VAL A 146 -3.35 -1.47 0.15
CA VAL A 146 -4.24 -1.73 -0.98
C VAL A 146 -5.65 -1.28 -0.63
N LYS A 147 -6.16 -0.31 -1.38
CA LYS A 147 -7.49 0.25 -1.21
C LYS A 147 -8.49 -0.42 -2.14
N SER A 148 -9.71 -0.65 -1.67
CA SER A 148 -10.88 -0.90 -2.52
C SER A 148 -11.36 0.41 -3.20
N GLY A 149 -12.58 0.51 -3.69
CA GLY A 149 -13.13 1.77 -4.19
C GLY A 149 -13.44 1.79 -5.69
N TYR A 150 -13.29 0.67 -6.37
CA TYR A 150 -13.75 0.50 -7.76
C TYR A 150 -14.98 -0.41 -7.88
N GLY A 151 -15.57 -0.79 -6.76
CA GLY A 151 -16.80 -1.56 -6.74
C GLY A 151 -18.04 -0.71 -6.75
N LEU A 152 -18.04 0.38 -6.00
CA LEU A 152 -19.11 1.39 -5.86
C LEU A 152 -20.51 0.79 -5.63
N SER A 153 -20.58 -0.43 -5.14
CA SER A 153 -21.80 -1.14 -4.74
C SER A 153 -21.49 -2.08 -3.58
N TYR A 154 -22.49 -2.40 -2.77
CA TYR A 154 -22.31 -3.28 -1.62
C TYR A 154 -21.61 -4.60 -1.98
N ALA A 155 -22.15 -5.29 -2.99
CA ALA A 155 -21.66 -6.61 -3.39
C ALA A 155 -20.22 -6.54 -3.94
N LYS A 156 -19.93 -5.57 -4.80
CA LYS A 156 -18.62 -5.49 -5.47
C LYS A 156 -17.54 -4.94 -4.54
N GLU A 157 -17.83 -3.96 -3.69
CA GLU A 157 -16.88 -3.49 -2.67
C GLU A 157 -16.54 -4.57 -1.65
N LYS A 158 -17.54 -5.39 -1.26
CA LYS A 158 -17.31 -6.57 -0.43
C LYS A 158 -16.35 -7.55 -1.12
N GLU A 159 -16.63 -7.89 -2.39
CA GLU A 159 -15.78 -8.79 -3.17
C GLU A 159 -14.35 -8.26 -3.29
N LEU A 160 -14.16 -6.96 -3.58
CA LEU A 160 -12.82 -6.36 -3.65
C LEU A 160 -12.08 -6.46 -2.31
N SER A 161 -12.74 -6.16 -1.20
CA SER A 161 -12.15 -6.28 0.13
C SER A 161 -11.79 -7.73 0.49
N GLU A 162 -12.61 -8.69 0.10
CA GLU A 162 -12.35 -10.12 0.28
C GLU A 162 -11.17 -10.60 -0.58
N VAL A 163 -11.04 -10.10 -1.81
CA VAL A 163 -9.87 -10.35 -2.69
C VAL A 163 -8.59 -9.80 -2.05
N ILE A 164 -8.61 -8.57 -1.54
CA ILE A 164 -7.45 -7.97 -0.85
C ILE A 164 -7.08 -8.81 0.38
N PHE A 165 -8.05 -9.25 1.16
CA PHE A 165 -7.83 -10.11 2.32
C PHE A 165 -7.19 -11.46 1.92
N ARG A 166 -7.64 -12.06 0.82
CA ARG A 166 -7.04 -13.29 0.26
C ARG A 166 -5.59 -13.05 -0.17
N LEU A 167 -5.29 -11.92 -0.82
CA LEU A 167 -3.92 -11.52 -1.19
C LEU A 167 -3.03 -11.33 0.05
N LYS A 168 -3.53 -10.67 1.10
CA LYS A 168 -2.85 -10.51 2.37
C LYS A 168 -2.41 -11.86 2.95
N ASN A 169 -3.31 -12.83 2.97
CA ASN A 169 -3.00 -14.19 3.45
C ASN A 169 -2.03 -14.93 2.52
N HIS A 170 -2.14 -14.75 1.21
CA HIS A 170 -1.28 -15.39 0.22
C HIS A 170 0.18 -14.93 0.34
N PHE A 171 0.41 -13.64 0.57
CA PHE A 171 1.75 -13.07 0.62
C PHE A 171 2.38 -13.10 2.02
N SER A 172 1.59 -13.32 3.08
CA SER A 172 2.07 -13.44 4.46
C SER A 172 2.92 -14.71 4.66
N PRO A 173 3.98 -14.71 5.49
CA PRO A 173 4.49 -13.57 6.27
C PRO A 173 5.54 -12.72 5.54
N ARG A 174 5.86 -13.04 4.28
CA ARG A 174 6.98 -12.42 3.55
C ARG A 174 6.74 -10.94 3.25
N TYR A 175 5.51 -10.59 2.91
CA TYR A 175 5.09 -9.22 2.60
C TYR A 175 3.87 -8.83 3.44
N GLN A 176 3.76 -7.55 3.76
CA GLN A 176 2.64 -6.99 4.51
C GLN A 176 1.69 -6.26 3.58
N ILE A 177 0.41 -6.61 3.66
CA ILE A 177 -0.65 -5.90 2.93
C ILE A 177 -1.64 -5.33 3.95
N PHE A 178 -1.88 -4.03 3.88
CA PHE A 178 -2.95 -3.34 4.60
C PHE A 178 -4.16 -3.22 3.70
N ASN A 179 -5.28 -3.77 4.14
CA ASN A 179 -6.55 -3.72 3.42
C ASN A 179 -7.35 -2.51 3.88
N THR A 180 -7.35 -1.47 3.06
CA THR A 180 -8.10 -0.24 3.35
C THR A 180 -9.41 -0.23 2.56
N TYR A 181 -10.51 -0.18 3.27
CA TYR A 181 -11.85 -0.05 2.70
C TYR A 181 -12.10 1.39 2.25
N LEU A 182 -12.33 1.61 0.97
CA LEU A 182 -12.60 2.92 0.38
C LEU A 182 -13.83 2.88 -0.55
N ALA A 183 -14.95 2.31 -0.12
CA ALA A 183 -16.19 2.39 -0.90
C ALA A 183 -16.64 3.85 -1.12
N ALA A 184 -16.31 4.73 -0.19
CA ALA A 184 -16.52 6.17 -0.35
C ALA A 184 -15.45 6.83 -1.26
N HIS A 185 -15.21 6.27 -2.45
CA HIS A 185 -14.26 6.76 -3.46
C HIS A 185 -14.95 7.65 -4.51
N ASP A 186 -16.20 7.34 -4.84
CA ASP A 186 -17.06 8.14 -5.71
C ASP A 186 -18.53 7.92 -5.28
N ILE A 187 -19.43 8.76 -5.76
CA ILE A 187 -20.87 8.63 -5.51
C ILE A 187 -21.51 8.04 -6.75
N PRO A 188 -22.02 6.78 -6.71
CA PRO A 188 -22.65 6.16 -7.85
C PRO A 188 -23.88 6.93 -8.30
N LYS A 189 -24.13 7.02 -9.61
CA LYS A 189 -25.24 7.78 -10.19
C LYS A 189 -26.62 7.27 -9.77
N ASP A 190 -26.70 6.04 -9.30
CA ASP A 190 -27.93 5.41 -8.81
C ASP A 190 -28.35 5.93 -7.43
N PHE A 191 -27.48 6.70 -6.75
CA PHE A 191 -27.77 7.32 -5.47
C PHE A 191 -28.03 8.82 -5.66
N PRO A 192 -29.04 9.37 -4.95
CA PRO A 192 -29.40 10.79 -5.08
C PRO A 192 -28.35 11.73 -4.48
N ASP A 193 -27.64 11.27 -3.46
CA ASP A 193 -26.62 12.04 -2.73
C ASP A 193 -25.66 11.12 -1.95
N SER A 194 -24.57 11.73 -1.42
CA SER A 194 -23.54 11.06 -0.63
C SER A 194 -24.10 10.42 0.65
N LYS A 195 -25.05 11.09 1.32
CA LYS A 195 -25.60 10.64 2.60
C LYS A 195 -26.37 9.33 2.45
N THR A 196 -27.18 9.23 1.40
CA THR A 196 -27.91 7.99 1.08
C THR A 196 -26.94 6.86 0.75
N TYR A 197 -25.93 7.13 -0.08
CA TYR A 197 -24.90 6.13 -0.39
C TYR A 197 -24.11 5.67 0.83
N LEU A 198 -23.71 6.60 1.70
CA LEU A 198 -23.03 6.28 2.96
C LEU A 198 -23.91 5.41 3.85
N ALA A 199 -25.17 5.78 4.03
CA ALA A 199 -26.11 5.09 4.93
C ALA A 199 -26.47 3.67 4.43
N ASP A 200 -26.71 3.52 3.13
CA ASP A 200 -27.24 2.28 2.55
C ASP A 200 -26.15 1.28 2.15
N VAL A 201 -24.96 1.75 1.82
CA VAL A 201 -23.87 0.91 1.30
C VAL A 201 -22.63 0.99 2.16
N VAL A 202 -22.04 2.18 2.33
CA VAL A 202 -20.69 2.31 2.88
C VAL A 202 -20.61 1.89 4.34
N LEU A 203 -21.46 2.46 5.20
CA LEU A 203 -21.43 2.19 6.63
C LEU A 203 -21.85 0.76 7.01
N PRO A 204 -22.94 0.19 6.44
CA PRO A 204 -23.30 -1.20 6.73
C PRO A 204 -22.22 -2.20 6.32
N LEU A 205 -21.62 -2.02 5.14
CA LEU A 205 -20.56 -2.91 4.66
C LEU A 205 -19.27 -2.74 5.45
N MET A 206 -18.90 -1.50 5.79
CA MET A 206 -17.75 -1.22 6.67
C MET A 206 -17.86 -2.00 7.97
N LYS A 207 -19.03 -1.94 8.61
CA LYS A 207 -19.29 -2.68 9.85
C LYS A 207 -19.17 -4.19 9.65
N GLU A 208 -19.78 -4.74 8.60
CA GLU A 208 -19.68 -6.18 8.28
C GLU A 208 -18.23 -6.63 8.13
N LEU A 209 -17.43 -5.89 7.34
CA LEU A 209 -16.04 -6.24 7.06
C LEU A 209 -15.13 -6.07 8.28
N ALA A 210 -15.38 -5.05 9.12
CA ALA A 210 -14.65 -4.83 10.36
C ALA A 210 -14.96 -5.94 11.41
N ASP A 211 -16.22 -6.30 11.59
CA ASP A 211 -16.64 -7.37 12.50
C ASP A 211 -15.99 -8.72 12.11
N LYS A 212 -15.82 -8.95 10.81
CA LYS A 212 -15.14 -10.14 10.26
C LYS A 212 -13.60 -10.02 10.21
N LYS A 213 -13.04 -8.88 10.60
CA LYS A 213 -11.58 -8.58 10.55
C LYS A 213 -10.99 -8.75 9.15
N ILE A 214 -11.76 -8.39 8.12
CA ILE A 214 -11.31 -8.44 6.72
C ILE A 214 -10.50 -7.18 6.38
N ILE A 215 -10.89 -6.02 6.92
CA ILE A 215 -10.25 -4.72 6.67
C ILE A 215 -9.40 -4.29 7.86
N ASP A 216 -8.34 -3.54 7.58
CA ASP A 216 -7.42 -2.97 8.57
C ASP A 216 -7.67 -1.47 8.81
N ALA A 217 -8.17 -0.77 7.79
CA ALA A 217 -8.41 0.66 7.82
C ALA A 217 -9.62 1.04 6.94
N VAL A 218 -10.08 2.27 7.10
CA VAL A 218 -11.14 2.89 6.29
C VAL A 218 -10.63 4.23 5.79
N ASP A 219 -11.07 4.60 4.59
CA ASP A 219 -10.76 5.89 3.98
C ASP A 219 -12.00 6.46 3.28
N ILE A 220 -11.99 7.78 3.01
CA ILE A 220 -13.04 8.50 2.30
C ILE A 220 -12.41 9.57 1.40
N PHE A 221 -12.84 9.65 0.14
CA PHE A 221 -12.34 10.62 -0.81
C PHE A 221 -12.98 11.99 -0.60
N HIS A 222 -12.44 12.74 0.35
CA HIS A 222 -12.85 14.09 0.68
C HIS A 222 -12.25 15.10 -0.30
N GLU A 223 -12.99 15.46 -1.34
CA GLU A 223 -12.55 16.40 -2.37
C GLU A 223 -13.77 17.13 -2.95
N LYS A 224 -13.54 18.27 -3.62
CA LYS A 224 -14.59 19.03 -4.29
C LYS A 224 -15.35 18.15 -5.28
N ASN A 225 -16.69 18.17 -5.20
CA ASN A 225 -17.64 17.37 -5.97
C ASN A 225 -17.70 15.86 -5.60
N TYR A 226 -17.03 15.45 -4.53
CA TYR A 226 -17.10 14.11 -3.94
C TYR A 226 -17.71 14.21 -2.54
N PHE A 227 -17.06 13.63 -1.54
CA PHE A 227 -17.56 13.69 -0.17
C PHE A 227 -17.15 14.97 0.53
N THR A 228 -18.06 15.51 1.35
CA THR A 228 -17.92 16.77 2.08
C THR A 228 -17.31 16.54 3.48
N THR A 229 -16.91 17.63 4.14
CA THR A 229 -16.45 17.58 5.54
C THR A 229 -17.53 17.01 6.49
N ASP A 230 -18.82 17.20 6.19
CA ASP A 230 -19.91 16.66 7.02
C ASP A 230 -20.12 15.15 6.78
N ASP A 231 -19.74 14.64 5.59
CA ASP A 231 -19.74 13.21 5.30
C ASP A 231 -18.60 12.47 6.01
N VAL A 232 -17.51 13.16 6.36
CA VAL A 232 -16.35 12.60 7.07
C VAL A 232 -16.58 12.51 8.57
N LYS A 233 -17.48 13.35 9.15
CA LYS A 233 -17.78 13.39 10.59
C LYS A 233 -18.79 12.35 11.01
#